data_a1aee97d3a5073caf3fb57caad60e315
#
_entry.id   a1aee97d3a5073caf3fb57caad60e315
#
_cell.length_a   1.000
_cell.length_b   1.000
_cell.length_c   1.000
_cell.angle_alpha   90.00
_cell.angle_beta   90.00
_cell.angle_gamma   90.00
#
_symmetry.space_group_name_H-M   'P 1'
#
loop_
_entity.id
_entity.type
_entity.pdbx_description
1 polymer ?
#
loop_
_entity_poly.entity_id
_entity_poly.type
_entity_poly.pdbx_seq_one_letter_code
_entity_poly.pdbx_strand_id
1 'polypeptide(L)'
;MAVQMAAELEMAADIVLGPPNLVSAEQRATAESIFINFRKSVCPYTMCKELLETSKNDYVLFEASGLIKDALIREWNELPAQDIHALRTYLLQYVISNPSCSAFVRERIVQVIAIMVKRQSVEDGGKDRSLVIAEVQQLIASGNQQMQMMGCAIITALMQEYATTVKSSDVGLPWELHFKVKKQFESTDLQTIFRFSISALKELSAQIVLPLNSDMEYLLRRLVMISETVLSWTFINVNLPKKLISVFESDQSPSLRPGVAWKEILLEPSLVPFIFDFHWRVRSSSSISHHTLSCLVQLASLNGQTLNAKNLRLEHLTTYIRSLTQLIENISRTASIPGKEALGISTIVRKLILFYPPNILVNIEGELLQKYLEQLVSLTCGFLRASLSPGTDEEEQLLFNEVSNLLQRRKNFRLIFILGI
;
A
#
# COMPACT_ATOMS: atom_id res chain seq x y z
N MET A 1 12.37 -38.76 -13.57
CA MET A 1 12.83 -37.56 -14.27
C MET A 1 12.85 -36.34 -13.31
N ALA A 2 11.77 -36.01 -12.67
CA ALA A 2 11.71 -34.84 -11.77
C ALA A 2 12.63 -34.94 -10.54
N VAL A 3 12.72 -36.08 -9.90
CA VAL A 3 13.65 -36.31 -8.74
C VAL A 3 15.11 -36.10 -9.12
N GLN A 4 15.51 -36.55 -10.30
CA GLN A 4 16.87 -36.37 -10.80
C GLN A 4 17.15 -34.89 -11.13
N MET A 5 16.19 -34.20 -11.73
CA MET A 5 16.28 -32.76 -12.00
C MET A 5 16.30 -31.94 -10.73
N ALA A 6 15.51 -32.30 -9.71
CA ALA A 6 15.54 -31.64 -8.40
C ALA A 6 16.93 -31.72 -7.77
N ALA A 7 17.53 -32.92 -7.76
CA ALA A 7 18.87 -33.10 -7.22
C ALA A 7 19.95 -32.31 -8.01
N GLU A 8 19.83 -32.25 -9.34
CA GLU A 8 20.74 -31.46 -10.17
C GLU A 8 20.62 -29.97 -9.90
N LEU A 9 19.40 -29.45 -9.78
CA LEU A 9 19.13 -28.04 -9.45
C LEU A 9 19.58 -27.68 -8.03
N GLU A 10 19.38 -28.57 -7.06
CA GLU A 10 19.84 -28.35 -5.68
C GLU A 10 21.37 -28.30 -5.60
N MET A 11 22.09 -29.20 -6.26
CA MET A 11 23.54 -29.15 -6.34
C MET A 11 24.03 -27.88 -7.04
N ALA A 12 23.34 -27.47 -8.12
CA ALA A 12 23.66 -26.23 -8.81
C ALA A 12 23.40 -25.00 -7.92
N ALA A 13 22.31 -25.00 -7.15
CA ALA A 13 21.98 -23.92 -6.21
C ALA A 13 23.06 -23.76 -5.12
N ASP A 14 23.52 -24.85 -4.55
CA ASP A 14 24.59 -24.85 -3.54
C ASP A 14 25.91 -24.25 -4.10
N ILE A 15 26.21 -24.50 -5.36
CA ILE A 15 27.38 -23.94 -6.04
C ILE A 15 27.18 -22.44 -6.33
N VAL A 16 26.00 -22.03 -6.86
CA VAL A 16 25.69 -20.62 -7.18
C VAL A 16 25.70 -19.74 -5.94
N LEU A 17 25.13 -20.23 -4.84
CA LEU A 17 25.05 -19.53 -3.57
C LEU A 17 26.31 -19.69 -2.70
N GLY A 18 27.21 -20.60 -3.07
CA GLY A 18 28.42 -20.86 -2.33
C GLY A 18 29.35 -19.65 -2.23
N PRO A 19 30.14 -19.55 -1.15
CA PRO A 19 31.10 -18.46 -0.97
C PRO A 19 32.13 -18.42 -2.12
N PRO A 20 32.55 -17.23 -2.60
CA PRO A 20 33.45 -17.08 -3.74
C PRO A 20 34.82 -17.74 -3.55
N ASN A 21 35.25 -17.95 -2.30
CA ASN A 21 36.50 -18.57 -1.95
C ASN A 21 36.46 -20.11 -1.96
N LEU A 22 35.26 -20.71 -2.01
CA LEU A 22 35.08 -22.18 -2.00
C LEU A 22 34.65 -22.73 -3.36
N VAL A 23 34.23 -21.87 -4.28
CA VAL A 23 33.69 -22.26 -5.60
C VAL A 23 34.48 -21.56 -6.69
N SER A 24 35.02 -22.35 -7.65
CA SER A 24 35.74 -21.79 -8.79
C SER A 24 34.79 -21.07 -9.76
N ALA A 25 35.32 -20.12 -10.55
CA ALA A 25 34.54 -19.41 -11.56
C ALA A 25 33.95 -20.37 -12.62
N GLU A 26 34.68 -21.45 -12.97
CA GLU A 26 34.22 -22.46 -13.92
C GLU A 26 33.06 -23.29 -13.35
N GLN A 27 33.16 -23.74 -12.09
CA GLN A 27 32.07 -24.43 -11.41
C GLN A 27 30.82 -23.56 -11.33
N ARG A 28 30.97 -22.27 -11.01
CA ARG A 28 29.84 -21.31 -10.95
C ARG A 28 29.18 -21.12 -12.32
N ALA A 29 30.00 -20.92 -13.36
CA ALA A 29 29.49 -20.78 -14.73
C ALA A 29 28.73 -22.03 -15.19
N THR A 30 29.20 -23.22 -14.82
CA THR A 30 28.51 -24.49 -15.14
C THR A 30 27.19 -24.57 -14.41
N ALA A 31 27.13 -24.24 -13.11
CA ALA A 31 25.91 -24.26 -12.30
C ALA A 31 24.91 -23.20 -12.80
N GLU A 32 25.34 -22.00 -13.15
CA GLU A 32 24.49 -20.97 -13.75
C GLU A 32 23.90 -21.42 -15.10
N SER A 33 24.67 -22.16 -15.90
CA SER A 33 24.19 -22.70 -17.19
C SER A 33 23.03 -23.68 -17.02
N ILE A 34 23.01 -24.45 -15.93
CA ILE A 34 21.90 -25.36 -15.59
C ILE A 34 20.62 -24.55 -15.37
N PHE A 35 20.67 -23.46 -14.56
CA PHE A 35 19.51 -22.59 -14.36
C PHE A 35 19.09 -21.84 -15.63
N ILE A 36 20.03 -21.41 -16.46
CA ILE A 36 19.72 -20.78 -17.76
C ILE A 36 18.95 -21.75 -18.65
N ASN A 37 19.35 -23.02 -18.70
CA ASN A 37 18.66 -24.04 -19.46
C ASN A 37 17.30 -24.38 -18.86
N PHE A 38 17.20 -24.50 -17.53
CA PHE A 38 15.96 -24.71 -16.82
C PHE A 38 14.92 -23.61 -17.15
N ARG A 39 15.32 -22.34 -17.13
CA ARG A 39 14.45 -21.19 -17.46
C ARG A 39 13.92 -21.19 -18.92
N LYS A 40 14.58 -21.93 -19.82
CA LYS A 40 14.15 -22.07 -21.22
C LYS A 40 13.10 -23.17 -21.43
N SER A 41 12.77 -23.93 -20.40
CA SER A 41 11.79 -25.04 -20.51
C SER A 41 10.43 -24.55 -21.01
N VAL A 42 9.80 -25.33 -21.85
CA VAL A 42 8.47 -25.08 -22.41
C VAL A 42 7.46 -25.96 -21.67
N CYS A 43 6.27 -25.44 -21.44
CA CYS A 43 5.20 -26.12 -20.69
C CYS A 43 5.68 -26.71 -19.34
N PRO A 44 6.39 -25.95 -18.50
CA PRO A 44 7.10 -26.49 -17.35
C PRO A 44 6.21 -26.76 -16.12
N TYR A 45 4.90 -26.60 -16.25
CA TYR A 45 3.97 -26.52 -15.11
C TYR A 45 3.96 -27.76 -14.22
N THR A 46 3.90 -28.96 -14.82
CA THR A 46 3.93 -30.22 -14.06
C THR A 46 5.28 -30.41 -13.35
N MET A 47 6.39 -30.17 -14.06
CA MET A 47 7.73 -30.25 -13.52
C MET A 47 7.93 -29.25 -12.36
N CYS A 48 7.48 -28.00 -12.52
CA CYS A 48 7.59 -27.01 -11.46
C CYS A 48 6.72 -27.35 -10.23
N LYS A 49 5.52 -27.93 -10.43
CA LYS A 49 4.71 -28.44 -9.31
C LYS A 49 5.45 -29.53 -8.54
N GLU A 50 6.05 -30.51 -9.24
CA GLU A 50 6.83 -31.57 -8.61
C GLU A 50 8.04 -31.00 -7.85
N LEU A 51 8.72 -29.99 -8.38
CA LEU A 51 9.80 -29.29 -7.68
C LEU A 51 9.32 -28.56 -6.41
N LEU A 52 8.18 -27.88 -6.48
CA LEU A 52 7.58 -27.22 -5.31
C LEU A 52 7.22 -28.23 -4.20
N GLU A 53 6.85 -29.45 -4.54
CA GLU A 53 6.48 -30.50 -3.59
C GLU A 53 7.68 -31.28 -3.03
N THR A 54 8.76 -31.41 -3.81
CA THR A 54 9.87 -32.32 -3.46
C THR A 54 11.10 -31.59 -2.96
N SER A 55 11.43 -30.42 -3.51
CA SER A 55 12.63 -29.68 -3.12
C SER A 55 12.45 -28.96 -1.78
N LYS A 56 13.52 -28.93 -0.99
CA LYS A 56 13.63 -28.15 0.23
C LYS A 56 14.58 -26.94 0.08
N ASN A 57 15.19 -26.79 -1.09
CA ASN A 57 16.09 -25.69 -1.37
C ASN A 57 15.29 -24.45 -1.83
N ASP A 58 15.28 -23.41 -1.02
CA ASP A 58 14.52 -22.19 -1.27
C ASP A 58 14.85 -21.52 -2.60
N TYR A 59 16.11 -21.60 -3.06
CA TYR A 59 16.51 -21.03 -4.34
C TYR A 59 15.89 -21.81 -5.51
N VAL A 60 15.84 -23.13 -5.42
CA VAL A 60 15.17 -23.98 -6.43
C VAL A 60 13.67 -23.70 -6.46
N LEU A 61 13.01 -23.55 -5.29
CA LEU A 61 11.60 -23.18 -5.20
C LEU A 61 11.32 -21.81 -5.82
N PHE A 62 12.22 -20.86 -5.59
CA PHE A 62 12.14 -19.51 -6.18
C PHE A 62 12.27 -19.55 -7.70
N GLU A 63 13.23 -20.31 -8.23
CA GLU A 63 13.45 -20.47 -9.66
C GLU A 63 12.28 -21.20 -10.34
N ALA A 64 11.75 -22.25 -9.71
CA ALA A 64 10.56 -22.94 -10.21
C ALA A 64 9.34 -22.03 -10.29
N SER A 65 9.13 -21.22 -9.26
CA SER A 65 8.06 -20.22 -9.23
C SER A 65 8.27 -19.13 -10.30
N GLY A 66 9.51 -18.70 -10.51
CA GLY A 66 9.90 -17.77 -11.56
C GLY A 66 9.64 -18.32 -12.96
N LEU A 67 9.99 -19.60 -13.19
CA LEU A 67 9.75 -20.26 -14.46
C LEU A 67 8.24 -20.41 -14.76
N ILE A 68 7.41 -20.71 -13.75
CA ILE A 68 5.94 -20.71 -13.93
C ILE A 68 5.48 -19.33 -14.42
N LYS A 69 5.96 -18.24 -13.80
CA LYS A 69 5.60 -16.88 -14.22
C LYS A 69 5.97 -16.63 -15.68
N ASP A 70 7.21 -16.90 -16.03
CA ASP A 70 7.74 -16.61 -17.36
C ASP A 70 7.08 -17.47 -18.45
N ALA A 71 6.79 -18.73 -18.13
CA ALA A 71 6.03 -19.62 -19.02
C ALA A 71 4.59 -19.13 -19.21
N LEU A 72 3.89 -18.74 -18.14
CA LEU A 72 2.54 -18.16 -18.24
C LEU A 72 2.50 -16.91 -19.12
N ILE A 73 3.53 -16.08 -19.07
CA ILE A 73 3.61 -14.88 -19.93
C ILE A 73 3.74 -15.27 -21.41
N ARG A 74 4.56 -16.28 -21.73
CA ARG A 74 4.79 -16.74 -23.11
C ARG A 74 3.63 -17.55 -23.68
N GLU A 75 3.05 -18.43 -22.87
CA GLU A 75 2.20 -19.56 -23.30
C GLU A 75 0.71 -19.36 -22.97
N TRP A 76 0.31 -18.20 -22.43
CA TRP A 76 -1.06 -17.96 -21.96
C TRP A 76 -2.14 -18.31 -22.96
N ASN A 77 -1.96 -17.93 -24.22
CA ASN A 77 -2.96 -18.15 -25.25
C ASN A 77 -3.05 -19.63 -25.73
N GLU A 78 -2.06 -20.44 -25.35
CA GLU A 78 -1.98 -21.86 -25.71
C GLU A 78 -2.56 -22.75 -24.59
N LEU A 79 -2.73 -22.17 -23.37
CA LEU A 79 -3.22 -22.90 -22.20
C LEU A 79 -4.75 -22.92 -22.17
N PRO A 80 -5.38 -24.09 -21.96
CA PRO A 80 -6.79 -24.18 -21.67
C PRO A 80 -7.14 -23.42 -20.37
N ALA A 81 -8.28 -22.71 -20.36
CA ALA A 81 -8.74 -21.97 -19.19
C ALA A 81 -8.86 -22.84 -17.93
N GLN A 82 -9.22 -24.13 -18.09
CA GLN A 82 -9.30 -25.08 -17.00
C GLN A 82 -7.93 -25.34 -16.36
N ASP A 83 -6.86 -25.44 -17.17
CA ASP A 83 -5.50 -25.68 -16.66
C ASP A 83 -4.96 -24.45 -15.95
N ILE A 84 -5.27 -23.25 -16.44
CA ILE A 84 -4.93 -21.97 -15.77
C ILE A 84 -5.62 -21.91 -14.39
N HIS A 85 -6.91 -22.24 -14.33
CA HIS A 85 -7.65 -22.26 -13.06
C HIS A 85 -7.09 -23.31 -12.09
N ALA A 86 -6.81 -24.53 -12.57
CA ALA A 86 -6.23 -25.60 -11.76
C ALA A 86 -4.83 -25.21 -11.22
N LEU A 87 -4.00 -24.60 -12.05
CA LEU A 87 -2.67 -24.13 -11.62
C LEU A 87 -2.78 -23.04 -10.55
N ARG A 88 -3.68 -22.07 -10.73
CA ARG A 88 -3.91 -21.00 -9.73
C ARG A 88 -4.39 -21.58 -8.40
N THR A 89 -5.37 -22.47 -8.44
CA THR A 89 -5.89 -23.15 -7.23
C THR A 89 -4.78 -23.92 -6.52
N TYR A 90 -3.95 -24.64 -7.27
CA TYR A 90 -2.80 -25.33 -6.73
C TYR A 90 -1.82 -24.38 -6.04
N LEU A 91 -1.42 -23.28 -6.69
CA LEU A 91 -0.46 -22.31 -6.13
C LEU A 91 -1.02 -21.66 -4.87
N LEU A 92 -2.30 -21.32 -4.85
CA LEU A 92 -2.96 -20.76 -3.67
C LEU A 92 -2.97 -21.78 -2.52
N GLN A 93 -3.35 -23.02 -2.79
CA GLN A 93 -3.33 -24.09 -1.79
C GLN A 93 -1.92 -24.36 -1.29
N TYR A 94 -0.93 -24.34 -2.17
CA TYR A 94 0.48 -24.53 -1.81
C TYR A 94 0.95 -23.51 -0.78
N VAL A 95 0.73 -22.21 -1.01
CA VAL A 95 1.19 -21.16 -0.05
C VAL A 95 0.41 -21.22 1.26
N ILE A 96 -0.85 -21.61 1.25
CA ILE A 96 -1.66 -21.77 2.47
C ILE A 96 -1.17 -22.97 3.30
N SER A 97 -0.83 -24.07 2.63
CA SER A 97 -0.40 -25.32 3.30
C SER A 97 1.07 -25.31 3.73
N ASN A 98 1.88 -24.38 3.23
CA ASN A 98 3.32 -24.26 3.53
C ASN A 98 3.67 -22.91 4.20
N PRO A 99 3.17 -22.65 5.41
CA PRO A 99 3.40 -21.37 6.09
C PRO A 99 4.87 -21.12 6.48
N SER A 100 5.67 -22.18 6.57
CA SER A 100 7.11 -22.14 6.83
C SER A 100 7.96 -21.84 5.60
N CYS A 101 7.36 -21.76 4.41
CA CYS A 101 8.03 -21.37 3.19
C CYS A 101 8.69 -20.00 3.34
N SER A 102 9.92 -19.86 2.85
CA SER A 102 10.66 -18.59 2.96
C SER A 102 9.89 -17.43 2.31
N ALA A 103 10.04 -16.22 2.87
CA ALA A 103 9.27 -15.06 2.49
C ALA A 103 9.38 -14.74 0.99
N PHE A 104 10.59 -14.81 0.42
CA PHE A 104 10.82 -14.47 -0.98
C PHE A 104 10.24 -15.50 -1.96
N VAL A 105 10.19 -16.79 -1.60
CA VAL A 105 9.50 -17.84 -2.38
C VAL A 105 7.99 -17.61 -2.35
N ARG A 106 7.44 -17.39 -1.15
CA ARG A 106 6.02 -17.08 -0.96
C ARG A 106 5.59 -15.85 -1.76
N GLU A 107 6.35 -14.76 -1.66
CA GLU A 107 6.09 -13.52 -2.40
C GLU A 107 6.12 -13.75 -3.91
N ARG A 108 7.05 -14.56 -4.41
CA ARG A 108 7.11 -14.93 -5.83
C ARG A 108 5.86 -15.70 -6.27
N ILE A 109 5.41 -16.69 -5.51
CA ILE A 109 4.22 -17.47 -5.83
C ILE A 109 2.97 -16.58 -5.79
N VAL A 110 2.84 -15.74 -4.78
CA VAL A 110 1.70 -14.81 -4.66
C VAL A 110 1.69 -13.79 -5.81
N GLN A 111 2.86 -13.35 -6.29
CA GLN A 111 2.98 -12.54 -7.50
C GLN A 111 2.47 -13.29 -8.75
N VAL A 112 2.81 -14.56 -8.89
CA VAL A 112 2.30 -15.40 -10.01
C VAL A 112 0.78 -15.46 -9.97
N ILE A 113 0.20 -15.70 -8.80
CA ILE A 113 -1.26 -15.71 -8.61
C ILE A 113 -1.88 -14.37 -9.04
N ALA A 114 -1.29 -13.25 -8.61
CA ALA A 114 -1.78 -11.91 -8.96
C ALA A 114 -1.74 -11.66 -10.48
N ILE A 115 -0.68 -12.09 -11.17
CA ILE A 115 -0.55 -12.01 -12.62
C ILE A 115 -1.64 -12.83 -13.32
N MET A 116 -1.88 -14.09 -12.87
CA MET A 116 -2.92 -14.96 -13.41
C MET A 116 -4.30 -14.30 -13.29
N VAL A 117 -4.63 -13.79 -12.09
CA VAL A 117 -5.90 -13.11 -11.83
C VAL A 117 -6.06 -11.86 -12.71
N LYS A 118 -4.99 -11.09 -12.88
CA LYS A 118 -5.03 -9.90 -13.76
C LYS A 118 -5.25 -10.26 -15.22
N ARG A 119 -4.54 -11.25 -15.73
CA ARG A 119 -4.71 -11.72 -17.12
C ARG A 119 -6.12 -12.27 -17.36
N GLN A 120 -6.62 -13.09 -16.44
CA GLN A 120 -7.97 -13.63 -16.52
C GLN A 120 -9.04 -12.53 -16.53
N SER A 121 -8.82 -11.41 -15.79
CA SER A 121 -9.78 -10.30 -15.75
C SER A 121 -9.97 -9.59 -17.09
N VAL A 122 -9.06 -9.77 -18.06
CA VAL A 122 -9.23 -9.25 -19.43
C VAL A 122 -10.35 -9.99 -20.14
N GLU A 123 -10.49 -11.29 -19.89
CA GLU A 123 -11.41 -12.18 -20.57
C GLU A 123 -12.80 -12.20 -19.88
N ASP A 124 -12.83 -12.33 -18.55
CA ASP A 124 -14.03 -12.53 -17.75
C ASP A 124 -14.64 -11.24 -17.17
N GLY A 125 -14.00 -10.09 -17.42
CA GLY A 125 -14.42 -8.81 -16.86
C GLY A 125 -14.22 -8.72 -15.35
N GLY A 126 -13.33 -9.52 -14.76
CA GLY A 126 -12.94 -9.48 -13.35
C GLY A 126 -13.82 -10.29 -12.42
N LYS A 127 -14.66 -11.19 -12.93
CA LYS A 127 -15.53 -12.07 -12.10
C LYS A 127 -14.70 -12.97 -11.19
N ASP A 128 -13.71 -13.62 -11.76
CA ASP A 128 -12.80 -14.50 -11.03
C ASP A 128 -11.99 -13.75 -9.98
N ARG A 129 -11.53 -12.55 -10.30
CA ARG A 129 -10.83 -11.66 -9.35
C ARG A 129 -11.69 -11.35 -8.13
N SER A 130 -12.97 -11.02 -8.32
CA SER A 130 -13.89 -10.72 -7.22
C SER A 130 -14.10 -11.93 -6.31
N LEU A 131 -14.14 -13.15 -6.88
CA LEU A 131 -14.20 -14.39 -6.09
C LEU A 131 -12.92 -14.59 -5.27
N VAL A 132 -11.75 -14.44 -5.88
CA VAL A 132 -10.46 -14.54 -5.16
C VAL A 132 -10.40 -13.53 -4.01
N ILE A 133 -10.84 -12.28 -4.22
CA ILE A 133 -10.86 -11.27 -3.16
C ILE A 133 -11.81 -11.67 -2.02
N ALA A 134 -12.98 -12.21 -2.34
CA ALA A 134 -13.92 -12.70 -1.32
C ALA A 134 -13.33 -13.85 -0.49
N GLU A 135 -12.66 -14.82 -1.12
CA GLU A 135 -11.95 -15.90 -0.44
C GLU A 135 -10.84 -15.37 0.47
N VAL A 136 -10.05 -14.41 -0.02
CA VAL A 136 -8.97 -13.79 0.74
C VAL A 136 -9.49 -12.98 1.94
N GLN A 137 -10.63 -12.32 1.81
CA GLN A 137 -11.28 -11.66 2.94
C GLN A 137 -11.66 -12.65 4.04
N GLN A 138 -12.12 -13.85 3.68
CA GLN A 138 -12.40 -14.92 4.65
C GLN A 138 -11.12 -15.40 5.34
N LEU A 139 -10.00 -15.52 4.63
CA LEU A 139 -8.70 -15.83 5.23
C LEU A 139 -8.30 -14.80 6.28
N ILE A 140 -8.46 -13.51 6.00
CA ILE A 140 -8.12 -12.42 6.94
C ILE A 140 -9.09 -12.43 8.15
N ALA A 141 -10.36 -12.74 7.93
CA ALA A 141 -11.37 -12.81 8.98
C ALA A 141 -11.30 -14.11 9.84
N SER A 142 -10.47 -15.07 9.45
CA SER A 142 -10.46 -16.43 10.07
C SER A 142 -10.00 -16.47 11.53
N GLY A 143 -9.38 -15.40 12.05
CA GLY A 143 -8.75 -15.40 13.38
C GLY A 143 -7.45 -16.23 13.48
N ASN A 144 -7.05 -16.90 12.40
CA ASN A 144 -5.78 -17.62 12.32
C ASN A 144 -4.70 -16.70 11.75
N GLN A 145 -3.67 -16.42 12.52
CA GLN A 145 -2.60 -15.50 12.18
C GLN A 145 -1.94 -15.82 10.82
N GLN A 146 -1.62 -17.08 10.57
CA GLN A 146 -0.98 -17.48 9.31
C GLN A 146 -1.87 -17.22 8.10
N MET A 147 -3.17 -17.53 8.23
CA MET A 147 -4.17 -17.25 7.19
C MET A 147 -4.34 -15.75 6.98
N GLN A 148 -4.38 -14.97 8.06
CA GLN A 148 -4.46 -13.50 8.00
C GLN A 148 -3.26 -12.90 7.28
N MET A 149 -2.04 -13.35 7.64
CA MET A 149 -0.80 -12.94 6.96
C MET A 149 -0.83 -13.25 5.47
N MET A 150 -1.27 -14.45 5.10
CA MET A 150 -1.38 -14.89 3.72
C MET A 150 -2.42 -14.05 2.95
N GLY A 151 -3.58 -13.85 3.54
CA GLY A 151 -4.62 -12.99 2.95
C GLY A 151 -4.14 -11.57 2.68
N CYS A 152 -3.47 -10.95 3.64
CA CYS A 152 -2.86 -9.63 3.46
C CYS A 152 -1.78 -9.62 2.35
N ALA A 153 -0.97 -10.67 2.25
CA ALA A 153 0.06 -10.79 1.22
C ALA A 153 -0.56 -10.88 -0.18
N ILE A 154 -1.61 -11.68 -0.36
CA ILE A 154 -2.32 -11.83 -1.63
C ILE A 154 -2.97 -10.52 -2.06
N ILE A 155 -3.69 -9.82 -1.14
CA ILE A 155 -4.28 -8.51 -1.44
C ILE A 155 -3.20 -7.51 -1.85
N THR A 156 -2.08 -7.47 -1.13
CA THR A 156 -0.97 -6.57 -1.45
C THR A 156 -0.41 -6.85 -2.84
N ALA A 157 -0.19 -8.11 -3.19
CA ALA A 157 0.32 -8.48 -4.52
C ALA A 157 -0.68 -8.14 -5.63
N LEU A 158 -1.98 -8.39 -5.43
CA LEU A 158 -3.02 -7.97 -6.37
C LEU A 158 -3.00 -6.46 -6.57
N MET A 159 -2.98 -5.68 -5.50
CA MET A 159 -2.93 -4.23 -5.60
C MET A 159 -1.69 -3.74 -6.35
N GLN A 160 -0.51 -4.29 -6.05
CA GLN A 160 0.74 -3.96 -6.75
C GLN A 160 0.64 -4.27 -8.24
N GLU A 161 0.11 -5.45 -8.58
CA GLU A 161 -0.03 -5.86 -9.97
C GLU A 161 -0.99 -4.97 -10.76
N TYR A 162 -2.13 -4.58 -10.18
CA TYR A 162 -3.09 -3.67 -10.82
C TYR A 162 -2.65 -2.20 -10.81
N ALA A 163 -1.82 -1.77 -9.84
CA ALA A 163 -1.26 -0.42 -9.82
C ALA A 163 -0.35 -0.16 -11.02
N THR A 164 0.39 -1.18 -11.45
CA THR A 164 1.38 -1.09 -12.52
C THR A 164 0.70 -0.81 -13.86
N THR A 165 0.95 0.37 -14.43
CA THR A 165 0.51 0.76 -15.78
C THR A 165 1.68 0.92 -16.75
N VAL A 166 2.88 0.58 -16.30
CA VAL A 166 4.12 0.81 -17.04
C VAL A 166 4.21 -0.14 -18.22
N LYS A 167 4.91 0.29 -19.25
CA LYS A 167 5.29 -0.37 -20.51
C LYS A 167 5.85 -1.80 -20.37
N SER A 168 5.65 -2.45 -19.22
CA SER A 168 6.26 -3.74 -19.00
C SER A 168 5.53 -4.82 -19.78
N SER A 169 6.23 -5.37 -20.73
CA SER A 169 6.03 -6.70 -21.26
C SER A 169 5.98 -7.81 -20.18
N ASP A 170 6.19 -7.44 -18.92
CA ASP A 170 6.39 -8.36 -17.79
C ASP A 170 5.17 -9.22 -17.46
N VAL A 171 4.01 -8.88 -18.01
CA VAL A 171 2.75 -9.64 -17.84
C VAL A 171 2.17 -10.08 -19.18
N GLY A 172 2.85 -9.80 -20.31
CA GLY A 172 2.40 -10.16 -21.64
C GLY A 172 1.08 -9.52 -22.07
N LEU A 173 0.72 -8.35 -21.50
CA LEU A 173 -0.50 -7.61 -21.84
C LEU A 173 -0.15 -6.28 -22.52
N PRO A 174 -0.86 -5.90 -23.61
CA PRO A 174 -0.78 -4.56 -24.19
C PRO A 174 -1.18 -3.48 -23.17
N TRP A 175 -0.61 -2.29 -23.33
CA TRP A 175 -0.85 -1.16 -22.42
C TRP A 175 -2.34 -0.80 -22.30
N GLU A 176 -3.11 -0.88 -23.36
CA GLU A 176 -4.54 -0.59 -23.38
C GLU A 176 -5.33 -1.54 -22.48
N LEU A 177 -4.94 -2.81 -22.42
CA LEU A 177 -5.58 -3.80 -21.56
C LEU A 177 -5.20 -3.57 -20.09
N HIS A 178 -3.94 -3.24 -19.79
CA HIS A 178 -3.54 -2.84 -18.44
C HIS A 178 -4.39 -1.68 -17.93
N PHE A 179 -4.54 -0.65 -18.76
CA PHE A 179 -5.35 0.53 -18.43
C PHE A 179 -6.83 0.17 -18.19
N LYS A 180 -7.40 -0.66 -19.06
CA LYS A 180 -8.78 -1.12 -18.96
C LYS A 180 -9.04 -1.88 -17.67
N VAL A 181 -8.22 -2.88 -17.35
CA VAL A 181 -8.40 -3.70 -16.14
C VAL A 181 -8.11 -2.93 -14.86
N LYS A 182 -7.13 -2.01 -14.86
CA LYS A 182 -6.87 -1.10 -13.75
C LYS A 182 -8.09 -0.22 -13.46
N LYS A 183 -8.66 0.42 -14.48
CA LYS A 183 -9.85 1.28 -14.33
C LYS A 183 -11.04 0.51 -13.78
N GLN A 184 -11.23 -0.73 -14.23
CA GLN A 184 -12.27 -1.59 -13.69
C GLN A 184 -12.02 -1.95 -12.23
N PHE A 185 -10.79 -2.34 -11.89
CA PHE A 185 -10.40 -2.65 -10.52
C PHE A 185 -10.62 -1.46 -9.57
N GLU A 186 -10.28 -0.24 -9.99
CA GLU A 186 -10.50 1.00 -9.25
C GLU A 186 -11.97 1.26 -8.89
N SER A 187 -12.89 0.90 -9.78
CA SER A 187 -14.32 1.15 -9.61
C SER A 187 -15.09 0.02 -8.91
N THR A 188 -14.44 -1.12 -8.67
CA THR A 188 -15.05 -2.32 -8.08
C THR A 188 -14.25 -2.84 -6.88
N ASP A 189 -13.32 -3.74 -7.13
CA ASP A 189 -12.68 -4.53 -6.08
C ASP A 189 -11.73 -3.73 -5.19
N LEU A 190 -11.11 -2.67 -5.69
CA LEU A 190 -10.31 -1.76 -4.87
C LEU A 190 -11.16 -1.09 -3.78
N GLN A 191 -12.43 -0.76 -4.10
CA GLN A 191 -13.39 -0.25 -3.12
C GLN A 191 -13.75 -1.31 -2.07
N THR A 192 -13.96 -2.55 -2.51
CA THR A 192 -14.24 -3.68 -1.62
C THR A 192 -13.08 -3.93 -0.67
N ILE A 193 -11.84 -3.92 -1.17
CA ILE A 193 -10.62 -4.05 -0.37
C ILE A 193 -10.54 -2.93 0.68
N PHE A 194 -10.78 -1.69 0.29
CA PHE A 194 -10.72 -0.56 1.22
C PHE A 194 -11.78 -0.64 2.31
N ARG A 195 -13.05 -0.88 1.94
CA ARG A 195 -14.15 -1.06 2.91
C ARG A 195 -13.83 -2.18 3.91
N PHE A 196 -13.37 -3.30 3.39
CA PHE A 196 -12.99 -4.44 4.23
C PHE A 196 -11.84 -4.09 5.18
N SER A 197 -10.76 -3.47 4.69
CA SER A 197 -9.61 -3.12 5.54
C SER A 197 -10.00 -2.13 6.65
N ILE A 198 -10.85 -1.13 6.35
CA ILE A 198 -11.35 -0.19 7.35
C ILE A 198 -12.28 -0.88 8.35
N SER A 199 -13.16 -1.80 7.91
CA SER A 199 -14.03 -2.56 8.80
C SER A 199 -13.23 -3.44 9.76
N ALA A 200 -12.26 -4.18 9.25
CA ALA A 200 -11.37 -5.01 10.07
C ALA A 200 -10.55 -4.16 11.06
N LEU A 201 -10.06 -3.00 10.64
CA LEU A 201 -9.37 -2.07 11.54
C LEU A 201 -10.30 -1.54 12.64
N LYS A 202 -11.57 -1.23 12.34
CA LYS A 202 -12.57 -0.81 13.34
C LYS A 202 -12.81 -1.91 14.38
N GLU A 203 -12.99 -3.15 13.95
CA GLU A 203 -13.20 -4.30 14.83
C GLU A 203 -11.99 -4.58 15.71
N LEU A 204 -10.79 -4.61 15.14
CA LEU A 204 -9.55 -4.84 15.88
C LEU A 204 -9.21 -3.69 16.81
N SER A 205 -9.50 -2.44 16.42
CA SER A 205 -9.22 -1.27 17.26
C SER A 205 -9.95 -1.29 18.59
N ALA A 206 -11.14 -1.90 18.65
CA ALA A 206 -11.89 -2.09 19.88
C ALA A 206 -11.21 -3.08 20.85
N GLN A 207 -10.32 -3.93 20.35
CA GLN A 207 -9.62 -4.97 21.12
C GLN A 207 -8.18 -4.57 21.49
N ILE A 208 -7.74 -3.36 21.13
CA ILE A 208 -6.38 -2.90 21.40
C ILE A 208 -6.16 -2.77 22.92
N VAL A 209 -5.18 -3.51 23.42
CA VAL A 209 -4.61 -3.38 24.75
C VAL A 209 -3.13 -3.04 24.61
N LEU A 210 -2.69 -1.98 25.26
CA LEU A 210 -1.28 -1.56 25.20
C LEU A 210 -0.47 -2.18 26.35
N PRO A 211 0.78 -2.62 26.11
CA PRO A 211 1.48 -2.65 24.82
C PRO A 211 0.89 -3.71 23.88
N LEU A 212 0.95 -3.43 22.58
CA LEU A 212 0.49 -4.37 21.54
C LEU A 212 1.32 -5.65 21.56
N ASN A 213 0.66 -6.80 21.44
CA ASN A 213 1.37 -8.04 21.16
C ASN A 213 1.84 -8.06 19.69
N SER A 214 2.86 -8.86 19.39
CA SER A 214 3.51 -8.91 18.06
C SER A 214 2.53 -9.25 16.94
N ASP A 215 1.57 -10.12 17.20
CA ASP A 215 0.63 -10.62 16.19
C ASP A 215 -0.41 -9.56 15.83
N MET A 216 -0.97 -8.91 16.85
CA MET A 216 -1.89 -7.79 16.68
C MET A 216 -1.19 -6.62 15.96
N GLU A 217 0.04 -6.28 16.38
CA GLU A 217 0.83 -5.22 15.75
C GLU A 217 1.08 -5.51 14.28
N TYR A 218 1.45 -6.74 13.96
CA TYR A 218 1.67 -7.17 12.57
C TYR A 218 0.39 -7.04 11.74
N LEU A 219 -0.73 -7.57 12.23
CA LEU A 219 -2.01 -7.54 11.50
C LEU A 219 -2.52 -6.11 11.30
N LEU A 220 -2.52 -5.30 12.35
CA LEU A 220 -2.90 -3.88 12.28
C LEU A 220 -2.04 -3.13 11.27
N ARG A 221 -0.71 -3.34 11.34
CA ARG A 221 0.23 -2.74 10.38
C ARG A 221 -0.13 -3.12 8.93
N ARG A 222 -0.39 -4.41 8.65
CA ARG A 222 -0.72 -4.86 7.29
C ARG A 222 -2.02 -4.27 6.78
N LEU A 223 -3.06 -4.21 7.60
CA LEU A 223 -4.35 -3.63 7.22
C LEU A 223 -4.25 -2.12 6.98
N VAL A 224 -3.48 -1.40 7.82
CA VAL A 224 -3.22 0.03 7.59
C VAL A 224 -2.42 0.26 6.31
N MET A 225 -1.40 -0.56 6.03
CA MET A 225 -0.63 -0.50 4.78
C MET A 225 -1.52 -0.72 3.54
N ILE A 226 -2.47 -1.65 3.60
CA ILE A 226 -3.47 -1.84 2.54
C ILE A 226 -4.29 -0.56 2.36
N SER A 227 -4.81 0.02 3.46
CA SER A 227 -5.59 1.26 3.43
C SER A 227 -4.77 2.44 2.89
N GLU A 228 -3.50 2.58 3.31
CA GLU A 228 -2.57 3.58 2.80
C GLU A 228 -2.33 3.42 1.30
N THR A 229 -2.11 2.20 0.83
CA THR A 229 -1.90 1.91 -0.60
C THR A 229 -3.12 2.33 -1.42
N VAL A 230 -4.33 2.09 -0.93
CA VAL A 230 -5.56 2.55 -1.59
C VAL A 230 -5.66 4.07 -1.60
N LEU A 231 -5.39 4.74 -0.50
CA LEU A 231 -5.46 6.21 -0.40
C LEU A 231 -4.33 6.90 -1.19
N SER A 232 -3.21 6.21 -1.41
CA SER A 232 -2.09 6.68 -2.24
C SER A 232 -2.21 6.24 -3.71
N TRP A 233 -3.32 5.63 -4.09
CA TRP A 233 -3.52 5.08 -5.42
C TRP A 233 -3.53 6.16 -6.50
N THR A 234 -2.80 5.94 -7.58
CA THR A 234 -2.82 6.80 -8.76
C THR A 234 -4.04 6.46 -9.62
N PHE A 235 -5.18 7.12 -9.32
CA PHE A 235 -6.44 6.90 -10.01
C PHE A 235 -6.40 7.40 -11.46
N ILE A 236 -7.03 6.63 -12.34
CA ILE A 236 -7.15 6.98 -13.75
C ILE A 236 -8.20 8.09 -13.91
N ASN A 237 -7.74 9.29 -14.23
CA ASN A 237 -8.62 10.41 -14.58
C ASN A 237 -9.00 10.36 -16.06
N VAL A 238 -10.27 10.10 -16.35
CA VAL A 238 -10.81 9.95 -17.72
C VAL A 238 -10.68 11.22 -18.55
N ASN A 239 -10.56 12.38 -17.90
CA ASN A 239 -10.60 13.69 -18.54
C ASN A 239 -9.21 14.30 -18.82
N LEU A 240 -8.13 13.61 -18.50
CA LEU A 240 -6.78 14.10 -18.80
C LEU A 240 -6.34 13.63 -20.18
N PRO A 241 -5.93 14.53 -21.09
CA PRO A 241 -5.30 14.15 -22.36
C PRO A 241 -4.09 13.27 -22.09
N LYS A 242 -3.93 12.18 -22.86
CA LYS A 242 -2.82 11.20 -22.71
C LYS A 242 -1.42 11.82 -22.58
N LYS A 243 -1.21 13.02 -23.17
CA LYS A 243 0.05 13.78 -23.10
C LYS A 243 0.30 14.45 -21.74
N LEU A 244 -0.74 14.66 -20.93
CA LEU A 244 -0.62 15.33 -19.63
C LEU A 244 -0.44 14.34 -18.46
N ILE A 245 -0.66 13.05 -18.66
CA ILE A 245 -0.49 12.03 -17.62
C ILE A 245 0.97 12.00 -17.14
N SER A 246 1.93 12.10 -18.06
CA SER A 246 3.37 12.13 -17.72
C SER A 246 3.84 13.42 -17.04
N VAL A 247 3.12 14.53 -17.20
CA VAL A 247 3.47 15.83 -16.61
C VAL A 247 2.95 15.90 -15.17
N PHE A 248 1.84 15.24 -14.85
CA PHE A 248 1.29 15.22 -13.49
C PHE A 248 1.99 14.22 -12.55
N GLU A 249 2.71 13.22 -13.07
CA GLU A 249 3.58 12.34 -12.27
C GLU A 249 4.77 13.09 -11.65
N SER A 250 5.10 14.27 -12.18
CA SER A 250 6.16 15.14 -11.65
C SER A 250 5.67 16.11 -10.57
N ASP A 251 4.37 16.12 -10.22
CA ASP A 251 3.85 17.00 -9.20
C ASP A 251 4.35 16.58 -7.82
N GLN A 252 5.16 17.42 -7.20
CA GLN A 252 5.83 17.19 -5.91
C GLN A 252 4.85 16.98 -4.73
N SER A 253 3.55 16.95 -4.98
CA SER A 253 2.53 16.77 -3.95
C SER A 253 1.32 16.02 -4.49
N PRO A 254 1.44 14.70 -4.66
CA PRO A 254 0.34 13.88 -5.15
C PRO A 254 -0.91 14.07 -4.29
N SER A 255 -2.06 14.18 -4.94
CA SER A 255 -3.35 14.38 -4.29
C SER A 255 -4.29 13.22 -4.56
N LEU A 256 -5.15 12.92 -3.60
CA LEU A 256 -6.17 11.87 -3.73
C LEU A 256 -7.32 12.38 -4.62
N ARG A 257 -7.44 11.83 -5.85
CA ARG A 257 -8.42 12.23 -6.87
C ARG A 257 -9.20 11.03 -7.42
N PRO A 258 -9.99 10.35 -6.61
CA PRO A 258 -10.77 9.21 -7.06
C PRO A 258 -11.96 9.64 -7.93
N GLY A 259 -12.51 8.68 -8.69
CA GLY A 259 -13.74 8.89 -9.45
C GLY A 259 -14.98 9.01 -8.56
N VAL A 260 -16.13 9.38 -9.17
CA VAL A 260 -17.41 9.60 -8.44
C VAL A 260 -17.87 8.37 -7.65
N ALA A 261 -17.56 7.16 -8.13
CA ALA A 261 -17.90 5.91 -7.47
C ALA A 261 -17.33 5.76 -6.04
N TRP A 262 -16.30 6.56 -5.70
CA TRP A 262 -15.68 6.56 -4.37
C TRP A 262 -16.34 7.51 -3.37
N LYS A 263 -17.33 8.29 -3.81
CA LYS A 263 -17.95 9.35 -3.00
C LYS A 263 -18.52 8.80 -1.68
N GLU A 264 -19.34 7.75 -1.75
CA GLU A 264 -19.98 7.17 -0.56
C GLU A 264 -18.99 6.58 0.43
N ILE A 265 -17.83 6.14 -0.04
CA ILE A 265 -16.80 5.50 0.78
C ILE A 265 -15.96 6.56 1.50
N LEU A 266 -15.45 7.54 0.74
CA LEU A 266 -14.50 8.53 1.27
C LEU A 266 -15.19 9.68 2.02
N LEU A 267 -16.48 9.90 1.79
CA LEU A 267 -17.29 10.86 2.52
C LEU A 267 -18.17 10.22 3.59
N GLU A 268 -17.94 8.94 3.92
CA GLU A 268 -18.57 8.34 5.10
C GLU A 268 -18.20 9.14 6.36
N PRO A 269 -19.19 9.66 7.12
CA PRO A 269 -18.91 10.59 8.23
C PRO A 269 -18.00 10.01 9.31
N SER A 270 -17.97 8.70 9.48
CA SER A 270 -17.16 8.02 10.49
C SER A 270 -15.71 7.78 10.06
N LEU A 271 -15.39 7.87 8.76
CA LEU A 271 -14.08 7.45 8.23
C LEU A 271 -12.93 8.32 8.79
N VAL A 272 -13.03 9.63 8.61
CA VAL A 272 -11.97 10.57 9.04
C VAL A 272 -11.82 10.53 10.58
N PRO A 273 -12.89 10.68 11.38
CA PRO A 273 -12.77 10.57 12.83
C PRO A 273 -12.16 9.25 13.30
N PHE A 274 -12.55 8.13 12.66
CA PHE A 274 -12.02 6.83 13.00
C PHE A 274 -10.50 6.75 12.77
N ILE A 275 -9.97 7.22 11.64
CA ILE A 275 -8.53 7.14 11.36
C ILE A 275 -7.74 8.02 12.33
N PHE A 276 -8.28 9.19 12.74
CA PHE A 276 -7.67 10.03 13.78
C PHE A 276 -7.66 9.34 15.16
N ASP A 277 -8.77 8.73 15.58
CA ASP A 277 -8.85 7.99 16.84
C ASP A 277 -7.93 6.76 16.82
N PHE A 278 -7.93 6.04 15.69
CA PHE A 278 -7.04 4.89 15.53
C PHE A 278 -5.57 5.31 15.59
N HIS A 279 -5.18 6.38 14.89
CA HIS A 279 -3.82 6.93 15.00
C HIS A 279 -3.45 7.25 16.46
N TRP A 280 -4.35 7.91 17.20
CA TRP A 280 -4.11 8.22 18.61
C TRP A 280 -3.84 6.97 19.45
N ARG A 281 -4.57 5.89 19.23
CA ARG A 281 -4.40 4.62 19.94
C ARG A 281 -3.08 3.93 19.65
N VAL A 282 -2.60 3.98 18.41
CA VAL A 282 -1.41 3.26 17.95
C VAL A 282 -0.17 4.14 17.79
N ARG A 283 -0.23 5.41 18.17
CA ARG A 283 0.84 6.40 17.94
C ARG A 283 2.19 6.02 18.59
N SER A 284 2.17 5.23 19.65
CA SER A 284 3.38 4.72 20.31
C SER A 284 4.09 3.61 19.52
N SER A 285 3.41 2.94 18.60
CA SER A 285 4.02 1.94 17.71
C SER A 285 4.57 2.62 16.47
N SER A 286 5.90 2.74 16.37
CA SER A 286 6.58 3.33 15.22
C SER A 286 6.32 2.56 13.91
N SER A 287 6.03 1.27 14.00
CA SER A 287 5.74 0.41 12.85
C SER A 287 4.36 0.67 12.22
N ILE A 288 3.42 1.28 12.96
CA ILE A 288 2.05 1.54 12.50
C ILE A 288 1.81 3.05 12.31
N SER A 289 2.33 3.88 13.22
CA SER A 289 1.98 5.30 13.31
C SER A 289 2.26 6.10 12.04
N HIS A 290 3.34 5.81 11.33
CA HIS A 290 3.64 6.52 10.08
C HIS A 290 2.67 6.16 8.95
N HIS A 291 2.17 4.93 8.89
CA HIS A 291 1.16 4.51 7.92
C HIS A 291 -0.19 5.21 8.17
N THR A 292 -0.58 5.34 9.45
CA THR A 292 -1.80 6.08 9.80
C THR A 292 -1.69 7.56 9.48
N LEU A 293 -0.53 8.19 9.74
CA LEU A 293 -0.26 9.57 9.32
C LEU A 293 -0.31 9.73 7.79
N SER A 294 0.28 8.80 7.05
CA SER A 294 0.16 8.77 5.58
C SER A 294 -1.29 8.72 5.12
N CYS A 295 -2.13 7.87 5.72
CA CYS A 295 -3.56 7.83 5.42
C CYS A 295 -4.23 9.20 5.66
N LEU A 296 -3.95 9.83 6.80
CA LEU A 296 -4.47 11.16 7.12
C LEU A 296 -3.99 12.22 6.12
N VAL A 297 -2.70 12.22 5.77
CA VAL A 297 -2.14 13.13 4.75
C VAL A 297 -2.84 12.98 3.40
N GLN A 298 -3.16 11.75 2.98
CA GLN A 298 -3.88 11.53 1.73
C GLN A 298 -5.32 12.03 1.81
N LEU A 299 -6.03 11.76 2.89
CA LEU A 299 -7.39 12.26 3.10
C LEU A 299 -7.44 13.80 3.17
N ALA A 300 -6.41 14.46 3.73
CA ALA A 300 -6.30 15.92 3.70
C ALA A 300 -6.15 16.50 2.28
N SER A 301 -5.72 15.68 1.32
CA SER A 301 -5.55 16.06 -0.09
C SER A 301 -6.73 15.67 -0.98
N LEU A 302 -7.81 15.14 -0.41
CA LEU A 302 -8.98 14.68 -1.17
C LEU A 302 -9.59 15.84 -1.97
N ASN A 303 -9.74 15.62 -3.27
CA ASN A 303 -10.32 16.60 -4.18
C ASN A 303 -10.87 15.95 -5.45
N GLY A 304 -11.24 16.76 -6.46
CA GLY A 304 -11.72 16.27 -7.75
C GLY A 304 -13.23 15.98 -7.75
N GLN A 305 -13.63 14.95 -8.51
CA GLN A 305 -15.04 14.64 -8.75
C GLN A 305 -15.79 14.19 -7.49
N THR A 306 -15.11 13.63 -6.52
CA THR A 306 -15.70 13.20 -5.23
C THR A 306 -16.18 14.40 -4.41
N LEU A 307 -15.47 15.53 -4.49
CA LEU A 307 -15.78 16.78 -3.78
C LEU A 307 -16.19 17.91 -4.75
N ASN A 308 -16.97 17.62 -5.78
CA ASN A 308 -17.37 18.59 -6.78
C ASN A 308 -18.37 19.65 -6.24
N ALA A 309 -19.20 19.31 -5.25
CA ALA A 309 -20.14 20.23 -4.63
C ALA A 309 -19.51 21.01 -3.46
N LYS A 310 -19.78 22.30 -3.39
CA LYS A 310 -19.21 23.21 -2.37
C LYS A 310 -19.59 22.80 -0.94
N ASN A 311 -20.82 22.36 -0.73
CA ASN A 311 -21.30 21.87 0.58
C ASN A 311 -20.56 20.61 1.04
N LEU A 312 -20.34 19.63 0.16
CA LEU A 312 -19.59 18.41 0.48
C LEU A 312 -18.12 18.71 0.84
N ARG A 313 -17.54 19.66 0.12
CA ARG A 313 -16.16 20.11 0.38
C ARG A 313 -16.06 20.79 1.75
N LEU A 314 -17.04 21.61 2.12
CA LEU A 314 -17.09 22.25 3.42
C LEU A 314 -17.32 21.23 4.54
N GLU A 315 -18.25 20.30 4.36
CA GLU A 315 -18.57 19.26 5.33
C GLU A 315 -17.36 18.36 5.62
N HIS A 316 -16.69 17.87 4.56
CA HIS A 316 -15.46 17.08 4.71
C HIS A 316 -14.37 17.86 5.43
N LEU A 317 -14.13 19.11 5.03
CA LEU A 317 -13.13 19.98 5.66
C LEU A 317 -13.44 20.23 7.13
N THR A 318 -14.69 20.52 7.48
CA THR A 318 -15.13 20.76 8.86
C THR A 318 -14.91 19.52 9.73
N THR A 319 -15.31 18.34 9.24
CA THR A 319 -15.07 17.06 9.94
C THR A 319 -13.58 16.80 10.11
N TYR A 320 -12.78 17.06 9.09
CA TYR A 320 -11.34 16.87 9.14
C TYR A 320 -10.68 17.81 10.16
N ILE A 321 -10.98 19.10 10.11
CA ILE A 321 -10.41 20.10 11.04
C ILE A 321 -10.84 19.79 12.48
N ARG A 322 -12.08 19.39 12.72
CA ARG A 322 -12.54 18.99 14.06
C ARG A 322 -11.74 17.83 14.63
N SER A 323 -11.51 16.80 13.82
CA SER A 323 -10.71 15.63 14.24
C SER A 323 -9.23 15.99 14.44
N LEU A 324 -8.66 16.83 13.57
CA LEU A 324 -7.28 17.31 13.70
C LEU A 324 -7.10 18.16 14.97
N THR A 325 -8.02 19.08 15.23
CA THR A 325 -8.04 19.92 16.44
C THR A 325 -8.05 19.08 17.71
N GLN A 326 -8.86 18.02 17.73
CA GLN A 326 -8.92 17.08 18.84
C GLN A 326 -7.61 16.30 19.03
N LEU A 327 -7.00 15.83 17.93
CA LEU A 327 -5.69 15.18 17.97
C LEU A 327 -4.63 16.11 18.56
N ILE A 328 -4.54 17.37 18.08
CA ILE A 328 -3.59 18.36 18.58
C ILE A 328 -3.80 18.64 20.07
N GLU A 329 -5.05 18.73 20.55
CA GLU A 329 -5.34 18.85 21.99
C GLU A 329 -4.83 17.66 22.79
N ASN A 330 -5.08 16.46 22.30
CA ASN A 330 -4.60 15.26 22.97
C ASN A 330 -3.08 15.23 23.04
N ILE A 331 -2.40 15.59 21.95
CA ILE A 331 -0.95 15.67 21.87
C ILE A 331 -0.40 16.75 22.80
N SER A 332 -1.04 17.92 22.89
CA SER A 332 -0.59 19.02 23.78
C SER A 332 -0.57 18.66 25.26
N ARG A 333 -1.31 17.60 25.65
CA ARG A 333 -1.31 17.05 27.01
C ARG A 333 -0.20 16.04 27.26
N THR A 334 0.56 15.67 26.23
CA THR A 334 1.71 14.76 26.33
C THR A 334 3.01 15.54 26.54
N ALA A 335 4.00 14.88 27.16
CA ALA A 335 5.27 15.55 27.49
C ALA A 335 6.11 15.92 26.24
N SER A 336 5.96 15.15 25.15
CA SER A 336 6.72 15.39 23.93
C SER A 336 5.96 14.88 22.69
N ILE A 337 6.31 15.44 21.54
CA ILE A 337 5.81 15.00 20.22
C ILE A 337 7.00 14.39 19.48
N PRO A 338 6.90 13.13 19.04
CA PRO A 338 7.94 12.54 18.18
C PRO A 338 8.12 13.36 16.88
N GLY A 339 9.35 13.56 16.43
CA GLY A 339 9.65 14.38 15.25
C GLY A 339 8.90 13.91 13.99
N LYS A 340 8.78 12.59 13.78
CA LYS A 340 8.02 12.02 12.65
C LYS A 340 6.52 12.36 12.71
N GLU A 341 5.93 12.40 13.91
CA GLU A 341 4.52 12.79 14.10
C GLU A 341 4.34 14.28 13.83
N ALA A 342 5.28 15.13 14.30
CA ALA A 342 5.28 16.54 14.02
C ALA A 342 5.36 16.84 12.51
N LEU A 343 6.23 16.13 11.78
CA LEU A 343 6.31 16.20 10.32
C LEU A 343 5.00 15.79 9.64
N GLY A 344 4.38 14.70 10.10
CA GLY A 344 3.09 14.22 9.59
C GLY A 344 2.00 15.28 9.77
N ILE A 345 1.85 15.85 10.97
CA ILE A 345 0.87 16.91 11.25
C ILE A 345 1.11 18.14 10.38
N SER A 346 2.37 18.57 10.24
CA SER A 346 2.72 19.72 9.40
C SER A 346 2.39 19.48 7.93
N THR A 347 2.61 18.25 7.47
CA THR A 347 2.24 17.84 6.10
C THR A 347 0.73 17.85 5.90
N ILE A 348 -0.06 17.39 6.89
CA ILE A 348 -1.52 17.48 6.87
C ILE A 348 -1.97 18.93 6.73
N VAL A 349 -1.45 19.82 7.59
CA VAL A 349 -1.79 21.26 7.57
C VAL A 349 -1.45 21.87 6.20
N ARG A 350 -0.27 21.57 5.67
CA ARG A 350 0.14 22.02 4.33
C ARG A 350 -0.81 21.53 3.25
N LYS A 351 -1.25 20.28 3.29
CA LYS A 351 -2.20 19.73 2.31
C LYS A 351 -3.56 20.42 2.41
N LEU A 352 -4.08 20.65 3.61
CA LEU A 352 -5.34 21.37 3.81
C LEU A 352 -5.29 22.77 3.19
N ILE A 353 -4.22 23.52 3.43
CA ILE A 353 -4.04 24.86 2.86
C ILE A 353 -3.87 24.84 1.35
N LEU A 354 -3.23 23.81 0.81
CA LEU A 354 -3.01 23.67 -0.63
C LEU A 354 -4.30 23.34 -1.39
N PHE A 355 -5.13 22.46 -0.84
CA PHE A 355 -6.31 21.91 -1.54
C PHE A 355 -7.63 22.60 -1.16
N TYR A 356 -7.68 23.33 -0.02
CA TYR A 356 -8.86 24.06 0.41
C TYR A 356 -8.54 25.58 0.46
N PRO A 357 -9.05 26.36 -0.51
CA PRO A 357 -8.79 27.77 -0.57
C PRO A 357 -9.44 28.53 0.59
N PRO A 358 -8.92 29.73 0.95
CA PRO A 358 -9.39 30.53 2.08
C PRO A 358 -10.91 30.79 2.10
N ASN A 359 -11.51 30.98 0.93
CA ASN A 359 -12.97 31.21 0.80
C ASN A 359 -13.85 30.00 1.19
N ILE A 360 -13.26 28.82 1.36
CA ILE A 360 -13.95 27.66 1.93
C ILE A 360 -13.69 27.59 3.42
N LEU A 361 -12.45 27.83 3.86
CA LEU A 361 -12.05 27.83 5.28
C LEU A 361 -12.88 28.80 6.13
N VAL A 362 -13.13 30.01 5.64
CA VAL A 362 -13.93 31.03 6.36
C VAL A 362 -15.42 30.65 6.56
N ASN A 363 -15.90 29.61 5.89
CA ASN A 363 -17.27 29.11 6.09
C ASN A 363 -17.38 28.01 7.15
N ILE A 364 -16.27 27.62 7.76
CA ILE A 364 -16.26 26.72 8.92
C ILE A 364 -16.85 27.47 10.13
N GLU A 365 -17.47 26.73 11.04
CA GLU A 365 -17.97 27.25 12.31
C GLU A 365 -16.90 28.10 13.03
N GLY A 366 -17.27 29.33 13.42
CA GLY A 366 -16.30 30.34 13.88
C GLY A 366 -15.43 29.89 15.06
N GLU A 367 -16.02 29.24 16.07
CA GLU A 367 -15.27 28.72 17.23
C GLU A 367 -14.26 27.64 16.84
N LEU A 368 -14.64 26.72 15.93
CA LEU A 368 -13.76 25.69 15.44
C LEU A 368 -12.61 26.26 14.61
N LEU A 369 -12.92 27.23 13.75
CA LEU A 369 -11.89 27.89 12.95
C LEU A 369 -10.89 28.65 13.83
N GLN A 370 -11.38 29.43 14.80
CA GLN A 370 -10.52 30.14 15.74
C GLN A 370 -9.60 29.20 16.50
N LYS A 371 -10.15 28.14 17.10
CA LYS A 371 -9.40 27.11 17.81
C LYS A 371 -8.32 26.46 16.94
N TYR A 372 -8.67 26.12 15.69
CA TYR A 372 -7.73 25.55 14.72
C TYR A 372 -6.56 26.51 14.44
N LEU A 373 -6.83 27.81 14.23
CA LEU A 373 -5.82 28.80 13.95
C LEU A 373 -4.90 29.07 15.17
N GLU A 374 -5.46 29.15 16.36
CA GLU A 374 -4.70 29.28 17.60
C GLU A 374 -3.74 28.09 17.81
N GLN A 375 -4.22 26.87 17.54
CA GLN A 375 -3.39 25.66 17.61
C GLN A 375 -2.28 25.66 16.56
N LEU A 376 -2.54 26.12 15.33
CA LEU A 376 -1.50 26.25 14.30
C LEU A 376 -0.37 27.19 14.73
N VAL A 377 -0.72 28.33 15.31
CA VAL A 377 0.27 29.28 15.82
C VAL A 377 1.07 28.65 16.96
N SER A 378 0.39 28.02 17.91
CA SER A 378 1.04 27.35 19.04
C SER A 378 2.01 26.25 18.60
N LEU A 379 1.57 25.38 17.67
CA LEU A 379 2.43 24.32 17.10
C LEU A 379 3.65 24.91 16.38
N THR A 380 3.46 25.93 15.57
CA THR A 380 4.56 26.57 14.82
C THR A 380 5.59 27.16 15.79
N CYS A 381 5.13 27.85 16.83
CA CYS A 381 6.01 28.38 17.86
C CYS A 381 6.71 27.27 18.67
N GLY A 382 5.99 26.18 18.97
CA GLY A 382 6.53 25.01 19.67
C GLY A 382 7.65 24.33 18.87
N PHE A 383 7.43 24.10 17.59
CA PHE A 383 8.45 23.48 16.71
C PHE A 383 9.67 24.38 16.49
N LEU A 384 9.47 25.69 16.36
CA LEU A 384 10.56 26.65 16.30
C LEU A 384 11.41 26.62 17.59
N ARG A 385 10.78 26.57 18.76
CA ARG A 385 11.49 26.45 20.03
C ARG A 385 12.27 25.16 20.14
N ALA A 386 11.64 24.02 19.75
CA ALA A 386 12.28 22.71 19.76
C ALA A 386 13.51 22.67 18.85
N SER A 387 13.44 23.26 17.65
CA SER A 387 14.58 23.33 16.72
C SER A 387 15.77 24.18 17.22
N LEU A 388 15.53 25.06 18.16
CA LEU A 388 16.56 25.96 18.76
C LEU A 388 17.04 25.45 20.13
N SER A 389 16.51 24.36 20.67
CA SER A 389 16.88 23.85 21.99
C SER A 389 18.24 23.16 21.96
N PRO A 390 19.17 23.52 22.86
CA PRO A 390 20.46 22.84 22.95
C PRO A 390 20.29 21.44 23.49
N GLY A 391 20.95 20.46 22.85
CA GLY A 391 20.91 19.03 23.26
C GLY A 391 19.93 18.16 22.51
N THR A 392 19.23 18.69 21.52
CA THR A 392 18.45 17.91 20.56
C THR A 392 19.39 17.18 19.59
N ASP A 393 19.13 15.94 19.27
CA ASP A 393 19.87 15.18 18.27
C ASP A 393 19.85 15.93 16.92
N GLU A 394 20.97 15.90 16.17
CA GLU A 394 21.08 16.60 14.88
C GLU A 394 19.96 16.18 13.90
N GLU A 395 19.56 14.91 13.92
CA GLU A 395 18.49 14.40 13.07
C GLU A 395 17.12 14.98 13.47
N GLU A 396 16.81 15.06 14.76
CA GLU A 396 15.60 15.73 15.28
C GLU A 396 15.62 17.22 15.01
N GLN A 397 16.76 17.87 15.13
CA GLN A 397 16.91 19.31 14.89
C GLN A 397 16.67 19.66 13.41
N LEU A 398 17.19 18.84 12.48
CA LEU A 398 16.90 18.96 11.05
C LEU A 398 15.41 18.77 10.76
N LEU A 399 14.79 17.78 11.38
CA LEU A 399 13.37 17.47 11.21
C LEU A 399 12.49 18.63 11.71
N PHE A 400 12.75 19.19 12.89
CA PHE A 400 12.00 20.33 13.42
C PHE A 400 12.22 21.62 12.59
N ASN A 401 13.40 21.83 12.03
CA ASN A 401 13.66 22.92 11.09
C ASN A 401 12.83 22.76 9.81
N GLU A 402 12.74 21.53 9.27
CA GLU A 402 11.94 21.26 8.08
C GLU A 402 10.46 21.46 8.35
N VAL A 403 9.95 20.99 9.50
CA VAL A 403 8.58 21.22 9.98
C VAL A 403 8.29 22.71 10.10
N SER A 404 9.19 23.49 10.72
CA SER A 404 9.06 24.94 10.86
C SER A 404 8.99 25.62 9.49
N ASN A 405 9.87 25.25 8.56
CA ASN A 405 9.88 25.77 7.19
C ASN A 405 8.60 25.42 6.41
N LEU A 406 8.02 24.23 6.63
CA LEU A 406 6.74 23.83 6.01
C LEU A 406 5.59 24.71 6.49
N LEU A 407 5.54 25.05 7.77
CA LEU A 407 4.50 25.90 8.35
C LEU A 407 4.67 27.37 7.99
N GLN A 408 5.92 27.85 7.86
CA GLN A 408 6.24 29.26 7.57
C GLN A 408 6.16 29.67 6.10
N ARG A 409 5.99 28.73 5.14
CA ARG A 409 5.91 29.11 3.73
C ARG A 409 4.81 30.14 3.48
N ARG A 410 5.13 31.20 2.75
CA ARG A 410 4.34 32.45 2.52
C ARG A 410 2.83 32.31 2.36
N LYS A 411 2.31 31.17 1.92
CA LYS A 411 0.86 30.95 1.77
C LYS A 411 0.15 30.74 3.11
N ASN A 412 0.83 30.18 4.12
CA ASN A 412 0.26 29.90 5.43
C ASN A 412 0.14 31.18 6.26
N PHE A 413 1.14 32.06 6.22
CA PHE A 413 1.10 33.37 6.88
C PHE A 413 0.07 34.33 6.27
N ARG A 414 -0.15 34.30 4.96
CA ARG A 414 -1.21 35.09 4.35
C ARG A 414 -2.60 34.73 4.87
N LEU A 415 -2.85 33.48 5.23
CA LEU A 415 -4.12 33.07 5.82
C LEU A 415 -4.35 33.72 7.19
N ILE A 416 -3.35 33.71 8.04
CA ILE A 416 -3.40 34.35 9.38
C ILE A 416 -3.60 35.85 9.23
N PHE A 417 -2.92 36.48 8.26
CA PHE A 417 -3.04 37.94 8.01
C PHE A 417 -4.37 38.35 7.35
N ILE A 418 -4.95 37.49 6.48
CA ILE A 418 -6.25 37.74 5.84
C ILE A 418 -7.42 37.57 6.82
N LEU A 419 -7.24 36.72 7.83
CA LEU A 419 -8.26 36.43 8.84
C LEU A 419 -8.21 37.38 10.04
N GLY A 420 -7.24 38.33 10.09
CA GLY A 420 -7.20 39.41 11.09
C GLY A 420 -6.84 38.92 12.50
N ILE A 421 -6.06 37.85 12.63
CA ILE A 421 -5.56 37.28 13.91
C ILE A 421 -4.11 37.69 14.14
#